data_b894ff1297f8c66dcf63949dc33e3d1b
#
_entry.id   b894ff1297f8c66dcf63949dc33e3d1b
#
_cell.length_a   1.000
_cell.length_b   1.000
_cell.length_c   1.000
_cell.angle_alpha   90.00
_cell.angle_beta   90.00
_cell.angle_gamma   90.00
#
_symmetry.space_group_name_H-M   'P 1'
#
loop_
_entity.id
_entity.type
_entity.pdbx_description
1 polymer ?
#
loop_
_entity_poly.entity_id
_entity_poly.type
_entity_poly.pdbx_seq_one_letter_code
_entity_poly.pdbx_strand_id
1 'polypeptide(L)'
;MDAPLRIALIGAGNMGRQHYHRLQRIAGARLCAVADPQGQAFAADAGVPWFGDHRRLLEEARPQAAIVANPNNLHVATALDCLAAGVPLLLEKPVGVQLDEVSELVAAARRSGVPL
;
A
#
# COMPACT_ATOMS: atom_id res chain seq x y z
N MET A 1 -8.46 18.30 -17.32
CA MET A 1 -8.83 17.42 -16.19
C MET A 1 -7.62 16.65 -15.73
N ASP A 2 -7.42 16.63 -14.44
CA ASP A 2 -6.28 15.90 -13.88
C ASP A 2 -6.53 14.39 -13.92
N ALA A 3 -5.48 13.63 -14.18
CA ALA A 3 -5.55 12.18 -14.13
C ALA A 3 -5.84 11.72 -12.68
N PRO A 4 -6.57 10.61 -12.49
CA PRO A 4 -6.80 10.07 -11.14
C PRO A 4 -5.48 9.74 -10.43
N LEU A 5 -5.46 9.90 -9.12
CA LEU A 5 -4.34 9.50 -8.28
C LEU A 5 -4.15 7.98 -8.38
N ARG A 6 -2.95 7.55 -8.67
CA ARG A 6 -2.62 6.13 -8.85
C ARG A 6 -2.26 5.52 -7.51
N ILE A 7 -3.10 4.63 -7.03
CA ILE A 7 -2.95 4.03 -5.70
C ILE A 7 -2.67 2.54 -5.83
N ALA A 8 -1.63 2.06 -5.16
CA ALA A 8 -1.31 0.64 -5.07
C ALA A 8 -1.97 0.02 -3.84
N LEU A 9 -2.36 -1.24 -3.95
CA LEU A 9 -2.86 -2.03 -2.83
C LEU A 9 -1.83 -3.09 -2.47
N ILE A 10 -1.35 -3.04 -1.25
CA ILE A 10 -0.43 -4.03 -0.70
C ILE A 10 -1.19 -4.86 0.32
N GLY A 11 -1.51 -6.08 -0.06
CA GLY A 11 -2.40 -6.96 0.69
C GLY A 11 -3.80 -6.99 0.11
N ALA A 12 -4.21 -8.14 -0.42
CA ALA A 12 -5.51 -8.33 -1.08
C ALA A 12 -6.41 -9.33 -0.34
N GLY A 13 -6.32 -9.37 1.00
CA GLY A 13 -7.26 -10.08 1.85
C GLY A 13 -8.54 -9.28 2.04
N ASN A 14 -9.32 -9.62 3.08
CA ASN A 14 -10.63 -8.98 3.31
C ASN A 14 -10.54 -7.45 3.39
N MET A 15 -9.61 -6.92 4.18
CA MET A 15 -9.48 -5.47 4.34
C MET A 15 -9.01 -4.79 3.05
N GLY A 16 -8.05 -5.40 2.37
CA GLY A 16 -7.57 -4.86 1.10
C GLY A 16 -8.68 -4.77 0.06
N ARG A 17 -9.51 -5.80 -0.03
CA ARG A 17 -10.65 -5.82 -0.96
C ARG A 17 -11.71 -4.79 -0.60
N GLN A 18 -11.94 -4.55 0.69
CA GLN A 18 -12.85 -3.49 1.12
C GLN A 18 -12.34 -2.12 0.71
N HIS A 19 -11.03 -1.88 0.84
CA HIS A 19 -10.41 -0.64 0.34
C HIS A 19 -10.58 -0.50 -1.17
N TYR A 20 -10.39 -1.60 -1.91
CA TYR A 20 -10.59 -1.58 -3.35
C TYR A 20 -12.02 -1.16 -3.71
N HIS A 21 -13.03 -1.73 -3.05
CA HIS A 21 -14.42 -1.38 -3.32
C HIS A 21 -14.71 0.09 -3.01
N ARG A 22 -14.11 0.64 -1.96
CA ARG A 22 -14.24 2.06 -1.63
C ARG A 22 -13.58 2.94 -2.67
N LEU A 23 -12.40 2.55 -3.17
CA LEU A 23 -11.72 3.28 -4.23
C LEU A 23 -12.57 3.42 -5.50
N GLN A 24 -13.35 2.40 -5.82
CA GLN A 24 -14.21 2.44 -7.01
C GLN A 24 -15.27 3.55 -6.96
N ARG A 25 -15.53 4.08 -5.78
CA ARG A 25 -16.50 5.16 -5.59
C ARG A 25 -15.85 6.54 -5.58
N ILE A 26 -14.54 6.62 -5.71
CA ILE A 26 -13.79 7.88 -5.65
C ILE A 26 -13.33 8.24 -7.06
N ALA A 27 -13.89 9.32 -7.61
CA ALA A 27 -13.59 9.72 -8.97
C ALA A 27 -12.14 10.16 -9.18
N GLY A 28 -11.49 10.68 -8.14
CA GLY A 28 -10.13 11.21 -8.23
C GLY A 28 -9.03 10.20 -7.94
N ALA A 29 -9.35 8.91 -7.78
CA ALA A 29 -8.38 7.89 -7.42
C ALA A 29 -8.68 6.59 -8.15
N ARG A 30 -7.64 5.81 -8.44
CA ARG A 30 -7.81 4.49 -9.06
C ARG A 30 -6.75 3.52 -8.56
N LEU A 31 -7.10 2.25 -8.52
CA LEU A 31 -6.13 1.19 -8.26
C LEU A 31 -5.20 1.06 -9.47
N CYS A 32 -3.89 1.04 -9.23
CA CYS A 32 -2.90 0.91 -10.31
C CYS A 32 -2.11 -0.39 -10.26
N ALA A 33 -2.03 -1.06 -9.12
CA ALA A 33 -1.28 -2.30 -8.97
C ALA A 33 -1.63 -2.98 -7.65
N VAL A 34 -1.41 -4.29 -7.58
CA VAL A 34 -1.64 -5.09 -6.38
C VAL A 34 -0.38 -5.89 -6.06
N ALA A 35 0.03 -5.89 -4.79
CA ALA A 35 1.07 -6.77 -4.28
C ALA A 35 0.49 -7.67 -3.19
N ASP A 36 0.52 -8.97 -3.43
CA ASP A 36 0.09 -9.99 -2.48
C ASP A 36 0.51 -11.35 -3.05
N PRO A 37 1.20 -12.20 -2.27
CA PRO A 37 1.59 -13.52 -2.79
C PRO A 37 0.44 -14.33 -3.38
N GLN A 38 -0.78 -14.12 -2.87
CA GLN A 38 -1.98 -14.84 -3.30
C GLN A 38 -2.97 -13.94 -4.05
N GLY A 39 -2.53 -12.77 -4.52
CA GLY A 39 -3.41 -11.75 -5.10
C GLY A 39 -3.51 -11.77 -6.61
N GLN A 40 -2.95 -12.77 -7.29
CA GLN A 40 -2.89 -12.76 -8.76
C GLN A 40 -4.29 -12.74 -9.40
N ALA A 41 -5.19 -13.59 -8.93
CA ALA A 41 -6.54 -13.65 -9.49
C ALA A 41 -7.32 -12.34 -9.23
N PHE A 42 -7.17 -11.77 -8.04
CA PHE A 42 -7.79 -10.51 -7.71
C PHE A 42 -7.30 -9.38 -8.62
N ALA A 43 -5.99 -9.29 -8.82
CA ALA A 43 -5.40 -8.28 -9.70
C ALA A 43 -5.89 -8.43 -11.15
N ALA A 44 -5.98 -9.66 -11.63
CA ALA A 44 -6.49 -9.95 -12.97
C ALA A 44 -7.94 -9.48 -13.11
N ASP A 45 -8.79 -9.77 -12.14
CA ASP A 45 -10.19 -9.34 -12.15
C ASP A 45 -10.30 -7.81 -12.09
N ALA A 46 -9.42 -7.16 -11.34
CA ALA A 46 -9.38 -5.70 -11.26
C ALA A 46 -8.75 -5.05 -12.48
N GLY A 47 -8.11 -5.82 -13.35
CA GLY A 47 -7.48 -5.31 -14.56
C GLY A 47 -6.19 -4.54 -14.32
N VAL A 48 -5.42 -4.89 -13.28
CA VAL A 48 -4.19 -4.20 -12.93
C VAL A 48 -3.03 -5.18 -12.80
N PRO A 49 -1.77 -4.70 -12.91
CA PRO A 49 -0.59 -5.54 -12.71
C PRO A 49 -0.55 -6.16 -11.32
N TRP A 50 -0.06 -7.38 -11.26
CA TRP A 50 0.15 -8.13 -10.03
C TRP A 50 1.64 -8.29 -9.73
N PHE A 51 1.95 -8.19 -8.44
CA PHE A 51 3.30 -8.45 -7.92
C PHE A 51 3.20 -9.36 -6.70
N GLY A 52 4.10 -10.34 -6.59
CA GLY A 52 4.17 -11.18 -5.40
C GLY A 52 4.83 -10.48 -4.22
N ASP A 53 5.59 -9.41 -4.50
CA ASP A 53 6.38 -8.66 -3.53
C ASP A 53 6.12 -7.16 -3.69
N HIS A 54 5.82 -6.48 -2.58
CA HIS A 54 5.55 -5.04 -2.60
C HIS A 54 6.77 -4.20 -3.04
N ARG A 55 7.98 -4.69 -2.82
CA ARG A 55 9.20 -3.97 -3.24
C ARG A 55 9.26 -3.84 -4.75
N ARG A 56 8.95 -4.92 -5.45
CA ARG A 56 8.88 -4.90 -6.91
C ARG A 56 7.76 -3.99 -7.39
N LEU A 57 6.62 -4.01 -6.71
CA LEU A 57 5.52 -3.10 -7.03
C LEU A 57 5.99 -1.65 -6.94
N LEU A 58 6.66 -1.28 -5.85
CA LEU A 58 7.14 0.09 -5.66
C LEU A 58 8.13 0.51 -6.75
N GLU A 59 9.02 -0.39 -7.15
CA GLU A 59 10.02 -0.11 -8.20
C GLU A 59 9.41 -0.01 -9.59
N GLU A 60 8.52 -0.93 -9.93
CA GLU A 60 8.03 -1.07 -11.31
C GLU A 60 6.74 -0.30 -11.56
N ALA A 61 5.79 -0.29 -10.63
CA ALA A 61 4.53 0.42 -10.79
C ALA A 61 4.63 1.89 -10.42
N ARG A 62 5.55 2.26 -9.55
CA ARG A 62 5.76 3.64 -9.08
C ARG A 62 4.45 4.32 -8.72
N PRO A 63 3.71 3.81 -7.73
CA PRO A 63 2.43 4.40 -7.36
C PRO A 63 2.62 5.77 -6.72
N GLN A 64 1.57 6.59 -6.80
CA GLN A 64 1.57 7.91 -6.15
C GLN A 64 1.16 7.82 -4.69
N ALA A 65 0.51 6.73 -4.30
CA ALA A 65 0.17 6.43 -2.91
C ALA A 65 -0.05 4.94 -2.78
N ALA A 66 -0.09 4.43 -1.55
CA ALA A 66 -0.31 3.02 -1.28
C ALA A 66 -1.27 2.82 -0.11
N ILE A 67 -2.04 1.75 -0.17
CA ILE A 67 -2.82 1.25 0.97
C ILE A 67 -2.15 -0.03 1.42
N VAL A 68 -1.72 -0.08 2.67
CA VAL A 68 -1.03 -1.23 3.26
C VAL A 68 -2.02 -1.99 4.15
N ALA A 69 -2.46 -3.14 3.67
CA ALA A 69 -3.45 -4.00 4.32
C ALA A 69 -2.99 -5.47 4.31
N ASN A 70 -1.68 -5.70 4.35
CA ASN A 70 -1.08 -7.03 4.43
C ASN A 70 -1.08 -7.54 5.89
N PRO A 71 -0.54 -8.75 6.18
CA PRO A 71 -0.54 -9.25 7.56
C PRO A 71 0.12 -8.30 8.55
N ASN A 72 -0.42 -8.26 9.77
CA ASN A 72 -0.03 -7.30 10.83
C ASN A 72 1.47 -7.27 11.10
N ASN A 73 2.12 -8.42 11.10
CA ASN A 73 3.55 -8.52 11.37
C ASN A 73 4.43 -7.97 10.26
N LEU A 74 3.85 -7.65 9.10
CA LEU A 74 4.55 -7.07 7.97
C LEU A 74 4.34 -5.57 7.83
N HIS A 75 3.45 -4.97 8.63
CA HIS A 75 3.03 -3.59 8.48
C HIS A 75 4.20 -2.61 8.55
N VAL A 76 5.02 -2.70 9.58
CA VAL A 76 6.10 -1.74 9.79
C VAL A 76 7.14 -1.84 8.68
N ALA A 77 7.59 -3.05 8.35
CA ALA A 77 8.58 -3.24 7.30
C ALA A 77 8.07 -2.71 5.95
N THR A 78 6.81 -3.00 5.63
CA THR A 78 6.19 -2.54 4.39
C THR A 78 6.07 -1.01 4.37
N ALA A 79 5.63 -0.43 5.49
CA ALA A 79 5.51 1.02 5.60
C ALA A 79 6.86 1.72 5.47
N LEU A 80 7.92 1.16 6.06
CA LEU A 80 9.27 1.71 5.92
C LEU A 80 9.73 1.70 4.47
N ASP A 81 9.42 0.64 3.73
CA ASP A 81 9.76 0.56 2.31
C ASP A 81 9.00 1.62 1.50
N CYS A 82 7.73 1.86 1.81
CA CYS A 82 6.95 2.92 1.15
C CYS A 82 7.56 4.30 1.43
N LEU A 83 7.90 4.58 2.68
CA LEU A 83 8.54 5.85 3.06
C LEU A 83 9.87 6.05 2.34
N ALA A 84 10.68 5.00 2.26
CA ALA A 84 11.97 5.06 1.56
C ALA A 84 11.80 5.33 0.06
N ALA A 85 10.70 4.88 -0.52
CA ALA A 85 10.36 5.14 -1.91
C ALA A 85 9.67 6.49 -2.13
N GLY A 86 9.42 7.24 -1.06
CA GLY A 86 8.71 8.53 -1.14
C GLY A 86 7.22 8.38 -1.41
N VAL A 87 6.63 7.23 -1.09
CA VAL A 87 5.23 6.92 -1.40
C VAL A 87 4.36 7.14 -0.16
N PRO A 88 3.45 8.12 -0.19
CA PRO A 88 2.47 8.30 0.89
C PRO A 88 1.63 7.04 1.07
N LEU A 89 1.25 6.74 2.31
CA LEU A 89 0.53 5.50 2.56
C LEU A 89 -0.54 5.64 3.63
N LEU A 90 -1.59 4.85 3.46
CA LEU A 90 -2.57 4.54 4.48
C LEU A 90 -2.22 3.18 5.04
N LEU A 91 -1.92 3.11 6.33
CA LEU A 91 -1.55 1.85 6.99
C LEU A 91 -2.71 1.37 7.84
N GLU A 92 -3.15 0.14 7.61
CA GLU A 92 -4.19 -0.47 8.42
C GLU A 92 -3.70 -0.73 9.85
N LYS A 93 -4.62 -0.75 10.77
CA LYS A 93 -4.36 -1.10 12.18
C LYS A 93 -4.29 -2.62 12.35
N PRO A 94 -3.57 -3.10 13.35
CA PRO A 94 -2.66 -2.36 14.21
C PRO A 94 -1.44 -1.89 13.45
N VAL A 95 -0.85 -0.76 13.86
CA VAL A 95 0.31 -0.20 13.16
C VAL A 95 1.48 -1.16 13.19
N GLY A 96 1.71 -1.82 14.30
CA GLY A 96 2.76 -2.81 14.44
C GLY A 96 2.49 -3.77 15.59
N VAL A 97 3.34 -4.78 15.71
CA VAL A 97 3.23 -5.82 16.73
C VAL A 97 4.12 -5.51 17.93
N GLN A 98 5.24 -4.82 17.70
CA GLN A 98 6.21 -4.47 18.73
C GLN A 98 6.31 -2.94 18.86
N LEU A 99 6.44 -2.45 20.10
CA LEU A 99 6.50 -1.01 20.34
C LEU A 99 7.74 -0.36 19.71
N ASP A 100 8.86 -1.01 19.75
CA ASP A 100 10.11 -0.49 19.16
C ASP A 100 10.00 -0.36 17.64
N GLU A 101 9.33 -1.29 16.97
CA GLU A 101 9.05 -1.17 15.53
C GLU A 101 8.19 0.04 15.21
N VAL A 102 7.15 0.26 16.02
CA VAL A 102 6.24 1.41 15.83
C VAL A 102 7.00 2.72 16.05
N SER A 103 7.86 2.77 17.07
CA SER A 103 8.69 3.95 17.34
C SER A 103 9.64 4.24 16.18
N GLU A 104 10.24 3.21 15.60
CA GLU A 104 11.09 3.35 14.42
C GLU A 104 10.31 3.90 13.24
N LEU A 105 9.11 3.40 13.01
CA LEU A 105 8.25 3.86 11.92
C LEU A 105 7.88 5.33 12.08
N VAL A 106 7.50 5.74 13.29
CA VAL A 106 7.16 7.15 13.57
C VAL A 106 8.36 8.05 13.30
N ALA A 107 9.55 7.65 13.75
CA ALA A 107 10.76 8.42 13.52
C ALA A 107 11.08 8.53 12.02
N ALA A 108 10.94 7.43 11.28
CA ALA A 108 11.17 7.41 9.83
C ALA A 108 10.17 8.30 9.10
N ALA A 109 8.90 8.27 9.49
CA ALA A 109 7.86 9.10 8.89
C ALA A 109 8.19 10.59 9.07
N ARG A 110 8.61 10.97 10.27
CA ARG A 110 9.00 12.36 10.55
C ARG A 110 10.20 12.80 9.73
N ARG A 111 11.21 11.94 9.61
CA ARG A 111 12.42 12.25 8.84
C ARG A 111 12.14 12.37 7.35
N SER A 112 11.27 11.51 6.83
CA SER A 112 11.00 11.47 5.39
C SER A 112 10.12 12.62 4.90
N GLY A 113 9.28 13.17 5.77
CA GLY A 113 8.26 14.13 5.37
C GLY A 113 7.15 13.55 4.50
N VAL A 114 7.12 12.23 4.31
CA VAL A 114 6.12 11.55 3.50
C VAL A 114 4.87 11.27 4.35
N PRO A 115 3.66 11.58 3.87
CA PRO A 115 2.42 11.33 4.63
C PRO A 115 2.20 9.86 4.96
N LEU A 116 1.83 9.63 6.21
CA LEU A 116 1.51 8.30 6.75
C LEU A 116 0.22 8.41 7.54
#